data_108b78161989127bfef026019e4fcc37
#
_entry.id   108b78161989127bfef026019e4fcc37
#
_cell.length_a   1.000
_cell.length_b   1.000
_cell.length_c   1.000
_cell.angle_alpha   90.00
_cell.angle_beta   90.00
_cell.angle_gamma   90.00
#
_symmetry.space_group_name_H-M   'P 1'
#
loop_
_entity.id
_entity.type
_entity.pdbx_description
1 polymer ?
#
loop_
_entity_poly.entity_id
_entity_poly.type
_entity_poly.pdbx_seq_one_letter_code
_entity_poly.pdbx_strand_id
1 'polypeptide(L)'
;MTFPRRATLLAALAAPSLALAQPRFPSRALRVFVPWTPGGATDLQMRAVCEVASRHLGQAIVVENKPGASGTLGAQILAREARPDGYTLSQMPNGVFRVPAMMRAQNMTPPYDPLADFTWILRMVGYMGGVVVRPDAPWRSMEELLAHARANPGTLFYGTPGANTTDVTMTRLAQLLGIEWTAVPFRGAAPNLQALLGGQISFSAETSAWADMALEGRVRPLALWMAARATRFPEVPTFRELGYDIVSESAYGLAAPRGTPPEIVQILHDAFKLAVHDPLHLAVLARFDMPVRYLDSEAYADDVRQVNAQEIATVQALGLRPGG
;
A
#
# COMPACT_ATOMS: atom_id res chain seq x y z
N MET A 1 -6.11 72.82 60.63
CA MET A 1 -5.97 72.80 59.15
C MET A 1 -5.70 71.37 58.71
N THR A 2 -6.71 70.64 58.24
CA THR A 2 -6.69 69.27 57.87
C THR A 2 -6.85 69.13 56.35
N PHE A 3 -5.87 68.62 55.67
CA PHE A 3 -5.92 68.33 54.22
C PHE A 3 -6.57 66.99 53.94
N PRO A 4 -7.46 66.87 52.98
CA PRO A 4 -8.05 65.58 52.63
C PRO A 4 -7.12 64.75 51.70
N ARG A 5 -6.99 63.44 52.00
CA ARG A 5 -6.31 62.45 51.16
C ARG A 5 -7.15 62.14 49.93
N ARG A 6 -6.60 62.38 48.74
CA ARG A 6 -7.14 61.95 47.45
C ARG A 6 -6.88 60.47 47.29
N ALA A 7 -7.94 59.66 47.24
CA ALA A 7 -7.90 58.27 46.85
C ALA A 7 -7.90 58.17 45.31
N THR A 8 -6.83 57.66 44.75
CA THR A 8 -6.71 57.38 43.32
C THR A 8 -7.26 55.98 43.07
N LEU A 9 -8.43 55.88 42.45
CA LEU A 9 -8.99 54.65 41.94
C LEU A 9 -8.25 54.25 40.67
N LEU A 10 -7.45 53.20 40.75
CA LEU A 10 -6.90 52.45 39.58
C LEU A 10 -8.01 51.58 39.00
N ALA A 11 -8.62 52.01 37.89
CA ALA A 11 -9.46 51.18 37.09
C ALA A 11 -8.59 50.20 36.28
N ALA A 12 -8.54 48.94 36.69
CA ALA A 12 -7.93 47.86 35.94
C ALA A 12 -8.77 47.59 34.67
N LEU A 13 -8.29 48.02 33.51
CA LEU A 13 -8.81 47.64 32.20
C LEU A 13 -8.60 46.13 31.99
N ALA A 14 -9.62 45.32 32.23
CA ALA A 14 -9.70 43.95 31.80
C ALA A 14 -9.82 43.94 30.26
N ALA A 15 -8.71 43.82 29.54
CA ALA A 15 -8.71 43.54 28.13
C ALA A 15 -9.30 42.13 27.92
N PRO A 16 -10.33 41.95 27.08
CA PRO A 16 -10.79 40.62 26.73
C PRO A 16 -9.65 39.91 25.98
N SER A 17 -9.14 38.82 26.53
CA SER A 17 -8.28 37.90 25.82
C SER A 17 -9.08 37.34 24.66
N LEU A 18 -8.85 37.87 23.46
CA LEU A 18 -9.26 37.22 22.21
C LEU A 18 -8.55 35.86 22.19
N ALA A 19 -9.23 34.81 22.66
CA ALA A 19 -8.87 33.47 22.42
C ALA A 19 -8.93 33.29 20.89
N LEU A 20 -7.78 33.40 20.22
CA LEU A 20 -7.62 33.01 18.83
C LEU A 20 -8.02 31.55 18.78
N ALA A 21 -9.26 31.28 18.34
CA ALA A 21 -9.72 29.92 18.07
C ALA A 21 -8.72 29.30 17.11
N GLN A 22 -7.98 28.29 17.58
CA GLN A 22 -7.06 27.56 16.72
C GLN A 22 -7.89 27.06 15.51
N PRO A 23 -7.42 27.29 14.27
CA PRO A 23 -8.16 26.86 13.10
C PRO A 23 -8.43 25.36 13.23
N ARG A 24 -9.73 25.01 13.19
CA ARG A 24 -10.18 23.63 13.33
C ARG A 24 -9.57 22.78 12.21
N PHE A 25 -8.86 21.70 12.57
CA PHE A 25 -8.33 20.75 11.59
C PHE A 25 -9.47 19.99 10.90
N PRO A 26 -9.40 19.79 9.54
CA PRO A 26 -8.49 20.44 8.60
C PRO A 26 -9.02 21.83 8.14
N SER A 27 -8.13 22.79 7.94
CA SER A 27 -8.43 24.13 7.44
C SER A 27 -7.94 24.40 6.01
N ARG A 28 -7.26 23.43 5.40
CA ARG A 28 -6.73 23.47 4.03
C ARG A 28 -6.68 22.06 3.43
N ALA A 29 -6.42 21.97 2.14
CA ALA A 29 -6.29 20.67 1.45
C ALA A 29 -5.19 19.79 2.06
N LEU A 30 -5.45 18.48 2.09
CA LEU A 30 -4.50 17.44 2.47
C LEU A 30 -3.82 16.85 1.23
N ARG A 31 -2.69 16.17 1.44
CA ARG A 31 -1.99 15.39 0.41
C ARG A 31 -1.90 13.94 0.84
N VAL A 32 -2.13 13.03 -0.10
CA VAL A 32 -1.93 11.59 0.10
C VAL A 32 -0.99 11.07 -0.96
N PHE A 33 0.15 10.52 -0.55
CA PHE A 33 1.08 9.89 -1.48
C PHE A 33 0.64 8.46 -1.81
N VAL A 34 0.62 8.16 -3.10
CA VAL A 34 0.40 6.81 -3.64
C VAL A 34 1.70 6.36 -4.30
N PRO A 35 2.34 5.28 -3.83
CA PRO A 35 3.69 4.91 -4.26
C PRO A 35 3.75 4.16 -5.61
N TRP A 36 2.70 4.28 -6.42
CA TRP A 36 2.58 3.61 -7.71
C TRP A 36 2.24 4.59 -8.83
N THR A 37 2.45 4.16 -10.09
CA THR A 37 2.06 4.92 -11.27
C THR A 37 0.55 5.09 -11.35
N PRO A 38 0.07 6.22 -11.93
CA PRO A 38 -1.36 6.45 -12.13
C PRO A 38 -2.04 5.35 -12.96
N GLY A 39 -3.32 5.10 -12.70
CA GLY A 39 -4.18 4.19 -13.47
C GLY A 39 -4.15 2.73 -13.04
N GLY A 40 -3.30 2.33 -12.09
CA GLY A 40 -3.35 0.99 -11.48
C GLY A 40 -4.48 0.85 -10.46
N ALA A 41 -4.79 -0.40 -10.05
CA ALA A 41 -5.87 -0.68 -9.09
C ALA A 41 -5.73 0.13 -7.79
N THR A 42 -4.53 0.23 -7.25
CA THR A 42 -4.24 1.01 -6.03
C THR A 42 -4.49 2.50 -6.22
N ASP A 43 -4.06 3.07 -7.35
CA ASP A 43 -4.27 4.50 -7.64
C ASP A 43 -5.76 4.82 -7.73
N LEU A 44 -6.53 4.01 -8.46
CA LEU A 44 -7.97 4.18 -8.60
C LEU A 44 -8.70 4.00 -7.26
N GLN A 45 -8.31 3.01 -6.48
CA GLN A 45 -8.84 2.77 -5.13
C GLN A 45 -8.55 3.96 -4.21
N MET A 46 -7.29 4.44 -4.19
CA MET A 46 -6.90 5.58 -3.34
C MET A 46 -7.61 6.87 -3.73
N ARG A 47 -7.83 7.12 -5.03
CA ARG A 47 -8.61 8.27 -5.49
C ARG A 47 -10.06 8.19 -5.03
N ALA A 48 -10.69 7.02 -5.14
CA ALA A 48 -12.07 6.82 -4.70
C ALA A 48 -12.23 7.02 -3.18
N VAL A 49 -11.36 6.41 -2.37
CA VAL A 49 -11.44 6.58 -0.90
C VAL A 49 -11.13 8.01 -0.48
N CYS A 50 -10.16 8.68 -1.13
CA CYS A 50 -9.85 10.09 -0.85
C CYS A 50 -10.97 11.04 -1.27
N GLU A 51 -11.67 10.77 -2.38
CA GLU A 51 -12.84 11.55 -2.79
C GLU A 51 -13.93 11.51 -1.73
N VAL A 52 -14.26 10.33 -1.23
CA VAL A 52 -15.29 10.19 -0.18
C VAL A 52 -14.81 10.81 1.14
N ALA A 53 -13.57 10.51 1.58
CA ALA A 53 -13.02 11.08 2.81
C ALA A 53 -12.98 12.61 2.78
N SER A 54 -12.75 13.22 1.60
CA SER A 54 -12.76 14.69 1.45
C SER A 54 -14.10 15.31 1.79
N ARG A 55 -15.22 14.62 1.51
CA ARG A 55 -16.58 15.07 1.86
C ARG A 55 -16.79 15.11 3.37
N HIS A 56 -16.27 14.08 4.08
CA HIS A 56 -16.35 14.01 5.55
C HIS A 56 -15.43 15.01 6.24
N LEU A 57 -14.26 15.28 5.67
CA LEU A 57 -13.30 16.27 6.20
C LEU A 57 -13.68 17.72 5.85
N GLY A 58 -14.54 17.94 4.86
CA GLY A 58 -14.87 19.29 4.36
C GLY A 58 -13.69 19.99 3.67
N GLN A 59 -12.63 19.25 3.31
CA GLN A 59 -11.44 19.76 2.63
C GLN A 59 -10.99 18.77 1.56
N ALA A 60 -10.45 19.29 0.46
CA ALA A 60 -9.93 18.47 -0.63
C ALA A 60 -8.75 17.61 -0.18
N ILE A 61 -8.67 16.39 -0.72
CA ILE A 61 -7.50 15.52 -0.60
C ILE A 61 -6.86 15.36 -1.98
N VAL A 62 -5.65 15.86 -2.11
CA VAL A 62 -4.87 15.75 -3.35
C VAL A 62 -4.07 14.44 -3.33
N VAL A 63 -4.37 13.56 -4.28
CA VAL A 63 -3.61 12.31 -4.47
C VAL A 63 -2.41 12.57 -5.36
N GLU A 64 -1.21 12.34 -4.84
CA GLU A 64 0.06 12.48 -5.56
C GLU A 64 0.74 11.13 -5.74
N ASN A 65 0.99 10.73 -6.98
CA ASN A 65 1.72 9.51 -7.28
C ASN A 65 3.23 9.72 -7.10
N LYS A 66 3.87 8.86 -6.29
CA LYS A 66 5.32 8.86 -6.00
C LYS A 66 5.90 7.46 -6.28
N PRO A 67 5.93 7.02 -7.54
CA PRO A 67 6.39 5.68 -7.88
C PRO A 67 7.91 5.52 -7.73
N GLY A 68 8.33 4.31 -7.36
CA GLY A 68 9.75 3.95 -7.27
C GLY A 68 10.16 3.40 -5.90
N ALA A 69 11.43 2.98 -5.81
CA ALA A 69 12.01 2.39 -4.61
C ALA A 69 11.14 1.29 -3.98
N SER A 70 10.58 0.39 -4.79
CA SER A 70 9.66 -0.68 -4.36
C SER A 70 8.47 -0.17 -3.52
N GLY A 71 7.98 1.03 -3.83
CA GLY A 71 6.83 1.65 -3.15
C GLY A 71 7.16 2.38 -1.85
N THR A 72 8.44 2.61 -1.53
CA THR A 72 8.85 3.24 -0.25
C THR A 72 9.06 4.75 -0.33
N LEU A 73 9.02 5.36 -1.52
CA LEU A 73 9.35 6.78 -1.67
C LEU A 73 8.42 7.70 -0.87
N GLY A 74 7.10 7.40 -0.87
CA GLY A 74 6.13 8.16 -0.06
C GLY A 74 6.43 8.07 1.44
N ALA A 75 6.80 6.89 1.94
CA ALA A 75 7.21 6.68 3.33
C ALA A 75 8.49 7.44 3.68
N GLN A 76 9.48 7.48 2.77
CA GLN A 76 10.72 8.25 2.99
C GLN A 76 10.44 9.75 3.13
N ILE A 77 9.60 10.31 2.24
CA ILE A 77 9.19 11.72 2.31
C ILE A 77 8.43 11.98 3.63
N LEU A 78 7.53 11.07 4.00
CA LEU A 78 6.74 11.20 5.22
C LEU A 78 7.62 11.23 6.47
N ALA A 79 8.62 10.34 6.55
CA ALA A 79 9.52 10.24 7.70
C ALA A 79 10.50 11.40 7.83
N ARG A 80 10.93 12.02 6.72
CA ARG A 80 12.04 12.98 6.71
C ARG A 80 11.65 14.42 6.48
N GLU A 81 10.54 14.66 5.75
CA GLU A 81 10.23 15.99 5.22
C GLU A 81 8.86 16.50 5.68
N ALA A 82 7.91 15.60 5.98
CA ALA A 82 6.55 15.99 6.31
C ALA A 82 6.43 16.41 7.78
N ARG A 83 5.59 17.44 8.02
CA ARG A 83 5.26 17.89 9.38
C ARG A 83 4.19 16.98 10.00
N PRO A 84 4.23 16.74 11.33
CA PRO A 84 3.23 15.93 12.02
C PRO A 84 1.92 16.71 12.28
N ASP A 85 1.41 17.39 11.26
CA ASP A 85 0.24 18.26 11.32
C ASP A 85 -1.01 17.65 10.66
N GLY A 86 -0.93 16.38 10.21
CA GLY A 86 -2.02 15.63 9.59
C GLY A 86 -2.31 15.99 8.12
N TYR A 87 -1.62 16.96 7.53
CA TYR A 87 -1.87 17.39 6.15
C TYR A 87 -1.13 16.59 5.08
N THR A 88 -0.22 15.71 5.48
CA THR A 88 0.49 14.83 4.55
C THR A 88 0.40 13.39 5.05
N LEU A 89 -0.17 12.53 4.24
CA LEU A 89 -0.33 11.10 4.49
C LEU A 89 0.33 10.30 3.38
N SER A 90 0.61 9.03 3.63
CA SER A 90 1.06 8.10 2.60
C SER A 90 0.36 6.75 2.73
N GLN A 91 0.06 6.15 1.59
CA GLN A 91 -0.26 4.74 1.51
C GLN A 91 1.01 3.94 1.83
N MET A 92 0.87 2.87 2.63
CA MET A 92 1.96 2.07 3.18
C MET A 92 1.89 0.62 2.70
N PRO A 93 2.52 0.27 1.55
CA PRO A 93 2.61 -1.11 1.08
C PRO A 93 3.66 -1.91 1.85
N ASN A 94 3.65 -3.24 1.73
CA ASN A 94 4.61 -4.13 2.43
C ASN A 94 6.09 -3.83 2.13
N GLY A 95 6.40 -3.20 0.99
CA GLY A 95 7.75 -2.70 0.70
C GLY A 95 8.31 -1.78 1.77
N VAL A 96 7.41 -1.04 2.49
CA VAL A 96 7.79 -0.15 3.60
C VAL A 96 8.46 -0.90 4.76
N PHE A 97 8.13 -2.16 4.96
CA PHE A 97 8.74 -3.02 5.99
C PHE A 97 9.90 -3.83 5.42
N ARG A 98 9.74 -4.38 4.23
CA ARG A 98 10.70 -5.29 3.61
C ARG A 98 11.99 -4.59 3.18
N VAL A 99 11.93 -3.44 2.53
CA VAL A 99 13.13 -2.74 2.05
C VAL A 99 14.07 -2.37 3.21
N PRO A 100 13.62 -1.79 4.34
CA PRO A 100 14.47 -1.61 5.51
C PRO A 100 15.05 -2.90 6.08
N ALA A 101 14.28 -4.00 6.09
CA ALA A 101 14.76 -5.32 6.53
C ALA A 101 15.91 -5.83 5.63
N MET A 102 15.74 -5.74 4.31
CA MET A 102 16.76 -6.11 3.31
C MET A 102 18.03 -5.26 3.46
N MET A 103 17.89 -3.95 3.66
CA MET A 103 19.03 -3.04 3.87
C MET A 103 19.79 -3.42 5.15
N ARG A 104 19.09 -3.64 6.27
CA ARG A 104 19.71 -4.07 7.53
C ARG A 104 20.44 -5.41 7.40
N ALA A 105 19.87 -6.37 6.66
CA ALA A 105 20.51 -7.65 6.38
C ALA A 105 21.82 -7.54 5.58
N GLN A 106 22.04 -6.41 4.89
CA GLN A 106 23.27 -6.06 4.17
C GLN A 106 24.15 -5.04 4.93
N ASN A 107 23.91 -4.81 6.21
CA ASN A 107 24.59 -3.80 7.03
C ASN A 107 24.45 -2.36 6.50
N MET A 108 23.38 -2.09 5.75
CA MET A 108 23.05 -0.75 5.25
C MET A 108 22.06 -0.05 6.21
N THR A 109 22.22 1.26 6.37
CA THR A 109 21.26 2.06 7.16
C THR A 109 20.03 2.40 6.32
N PRO A 110 18.83 1.95 6.74
CA PRO A 110 17.62 2.29 6.02
C PRO A 110 17.23 3.78 6.16
N PRO A 111 16.49 4.34 5.20
CA PRO A 111 16.08 5.74 5.24
C PRO A 111 15.07 6.09 6.34
N TYR A 112 14.41 5.11 6.93
CA TYR A 112 13.44 5.25 8.02
C TYR A 112 13.32 3.94 8.80
N ASP A 113 12.74 4.02 10.01
CA ASP A 113 12.32 2.88 10.80
C ASP A 113 10.78 2.71 10.73
N PRO A 114 10.27 1.58 10.21
CA PRO A 114 8.82 1.37 10.09
C PRO A 114 8.06 1.44 11.41
N LEU A 115 8.70 1.08 12.53
CA LEU A 115 8.06 1.07 13.84
C LEU A 115 8.19 2.39 14.60
N ALA A 116 9.14 3.25 14.21
CA ALA A 116 9.48 4.47 14.97
C ALA A 116 9.06 5.77 14.27
N ASP A 117 8.99 5.82 12.94
CA ASP A 117 8.91 7.09 12.20
C ASP A 117 7.49 7.45 11.71
N PHE A 118 6.50 6.61 12.00
CA PHE A 118 5.12 6.81 11.53
C PHE A 118 4.09 6.76 12.65
N THR A 119 2.98 7.46 12.41
CA THR A 119 1.73 7.35 13.14
C THR A 119 0.71 6.68 12.21
N TRP A 120 0.20 5.51 12.60
CA TRP A 120 -0.70 4.68 11.79
C TRP A 120 -2.14 5.19 11.93
N ILE A 121 -2.83 5.44 10.81
CA ILE A 121 -4.19 6.00 10.82
C ILE A 121 -5.23 4.89 10.76
N LEU A 122 -5.18 4.03 9.75
CA LEU A 122 -6.03 2.84 9.62
C LEU A 122 -5.46 1.91 8.55
N ARG A 123 -5.72 0.60 8.67
CA ARG A 123 -5.60 -0.34 7.55
C ARG A 123 -6.90 -0.34 6.76
N MET A 124 -6.84 -0.46 5.44
CA MET A 124 -8.02 -0.30 4.59
C MET A 124 -8.38 -1.58 3.85
N VAL A 125 -7.53 -2.02 2.94
CA VAL A 125 -7.83 -3.04 1.95
C VAL A 125 -6.64 -3.97 1.72
N GLY A 126 -6.91 -5.16 1.18
CA GLY A 126 -5.89 -6.06 0.65
C GLY A 126 -5.90 -6.08 -0.88
N TYR A 127 -4.99 -6.83 -1.47
CA TYR A 127 -4.94 -7.06 -2.90
C TYR A 127 -5.40 -8.48 -3.25
N MET A 128 -6.17 -8.60 -4.33
CA MET A 128 -6.13 -9.81 -5.11
C MET A 128 -4.81 -9.82 -5.88
N GLY A 129 -4.19 -10.97 -6.05
CA GLY A 129 -3.00 -11.07 -6.87
C GLY A 129 -2.86 -12.45 -7.48
N GLY A 130 -2.17 -12.52 -8.61
CA GLY A 130 -2.03 -13.76 -9.36
C GLY A 130 -0.97 -13.70 -10.45
N VAL A 131 -0.82 -14.83 -11.11
CA VAL A 131 0.01 -15.02 -12.29
C VAL A 131 -0.87 -14.88 -13.52
N VAL A 132 -0.48 -13.99 -14.43
CA VAL A 132 -1.18 -13.79 -15.70
C VAL A 132 -0.22 -13.87 -16.88
N VAL A 133 -0.72 -14.39 -17.99
CA VAL A 133 0.00 -14.52 -19.27
C VAL A 133 -0.78 -13.84 -20.40
N ARG A 134 -0.14 -13.63 -21.55
CA ARG A 134 -0.84 -13.22 -22.77
C ARG A 134 -1.80 -14.34 -23.23
N PRO A 135 -2.87 -14.02 -23.96
CA PRO A 135 -3.82 -15.04 -24.46
C PRO A 135 -3.19 -16.06 -25.41
N ASP A 136 -2.17 -15.61 -26.18
CA ASP A 136 -1.42 -16.42 -27.15
C ASP A 136 -0.22 -17.16 -26.52
N ALA A 137 0.03 -17.01 -25.23
CA ALA A 137 1.06 -17.75 -24.52
C ALA A 137 0.80 -19.28 -24.59
N PRO A 138 1.85 -20.09 -24.69
CA PRO A 138 1.68 -21.54 -24.84
C PRO A 138 1.09 -22.21 -23.58
N TRP A 139 1.12 -21.52 -22.43
CA TRP A 139 0.64 -22.05 -21.16
C TRP A 139 -0.83 -21.68 -20.93
N ARG A 140 -1.65 -22.69 -20.67
CA ARG A 140 -3.09 -22.54 -20.38
C ARG A 140 -3.42 -22.74 -18.90
N SER A 141 -2.47 -23.30 -18.14
CA SER A 141 -2.58 -23.48 -16.68
C SER A 141 -1.27 -23.17 -15.97
N MET A 142 -1.33 -23.06 -14.65
CA MET A 142 -0.14 -22.85 -13.84
C MET A 142 0.80 -24.06 -13.90
N GLU A 143 0.25 -25.27 -13.97
CA GLU A 143 1.01 -26.52 -14.09
C GLU A 143 1.82 -26.56 -15.39
N GLU A 144 1.26 -26.12 -16.53
CA GLU A 144 1.98 -26.03 -17.79
C GLU A 144 3.13 -25.02 -17.74
N LEU A 145 2.91 -23.85 -17.12
CA LEU A 145 3.96 -22.85 -16.91
C LEU A 145 5.09 -23.42 -16.03
N LEU A 146 4.75 -24.09 -14.93
CA LEU A 146 5.72 -24.70 -14.02
C LEU A 146 6.47 -25.87 -14.67
N ALA A 147 5.81 -26.69 -15.49
CA ALA A 147 6.44 -27.76 -16.26
C ALA A 147 7.46 -27.18 -17.26
N HIS A 148 7.10 -26.10 -17.94
CA HIS A 148 8.01 -25.39 -18.84
C HIS A 148 9.23 -24.82 -18.09
N ALA A 149 9.02 -24.18 -16.92
CA ALA A 149 10.09 -23.63 -16.10
C ALA A 149 11.10 -24.72 -15.65
N ARG A 150 10.59 -25.90 -15.29
CA ARG A 150 11.46 -27.05 -14.93
C ARG A 150 12.27 -27.58 -16.11
N ALA A 151 11.66 -27.65 -17.30
CA ALA A 151 12.32 -28.14 -18.51
C ALA A 151 13.32 -27.12 -19.10
N ASN A 152 13.14 -25.83 -18.82
CA ASN A 152 13.92 -24.75 -19.39
C ASN A 152 14.36 -23.73 -18.30
N PRO A 153 15.30 -24.10 -17.41
CA PRO A 153 15.72 -23.23 -16.31
C PRO A 153 16.24 -21.88 -16.80
N GLY A 154 15.87 -20.80 -16.12
CA GLY A 154 16.34 -19.43 -16.39
C GLY A 154 15.82 -18.77 -17.67
N THR A 155 14.97 -19.43 -18.45
CA THR A 155 14.45 -18.88 -19.71
C THR A 155 13.21 -17.99 -19.55
N LEU A 156 12.52 -18.08 -18.40
CA LEU A 156 11.32 -17.30 -18.12
C LEU A 156 11.65 -16.01 -17.38
N PHE A 157 11.06 -14.91 -17.88
CA PHE A 157 11.13 -13.60 -17.24
C PHE A 157 9.73 -13.20 -16.78
N TYR A 158 9.60 -12.78 -15.51
CA TYR A 158 8.32 -12.29 -15.02
C TYR A 158 8.39 -10.85 -14.54
N GLY A 159 7.33 -10.09 -14.84
CA GLY A 159 7.19 -8.73 -14.36
C GLY A 159 6.67 -8.69 -12.93
N THR A 160 7.26 -7.80 -12.11
CA THR A 160 6.89 -7.57 -10.72
C THR A 160 7.08 -6.11 -10.34
N PRO A 161 6.38 -5.55 -9.34
CA PRO A 161 6.69 -4.21 -8.82
C PRO A 161 7.97 -4.13 -7.96
N GLY A 162 8.86 -5.13 -8.04
CA GLY A 162 10.12 -5.20 -7.28
C GLY A 162 9.92 -5.82 -5.90
N ALA A 163 10.79 -5.48 -4.93
CA ALA A 163 10.81 -6.07 -3.57
C ALA A 163 9.47 -5.89 -2.82
N ASN A 164 8.43 -6.49 -3.34
CA ASN A 164 7.05 -6.43 -2.88
C ASN A 164 6.48 -7.85 -2.69
N THR A 165 5.24 -7.94 -2.26
CA THR A 165 4.55 -9.21 -1.98
C THR A 165 4.52 -10.15 -3.19
N THR A 166 4.32 -9.59 -4.40
CA THR A 166 4.30 -10.37 -5.66
C THR A 166 5.65 -11.05 -5.91
N ASP A 167 6.74 -10.31 -5.75
CA ASP A 167 8.10 -10.83 -5.92
C ASP A 167 8.44 -11.92 -4.90
N VAL A 168 8.14 -11.67 -3.63
CA VAL A 168 8.34 -12.67 -2.56
C VAL A 168 7.54 -13.93 -2.81
N THR A 169 6.29 -13.82 -3.27
CA THR A 169 5.42 -14.95 -3.59
C THR A 169 6.05 -15.82 -4.68
N MET A 170 6.55 -15.19 -5.75
CA MET A 170 7.19 -15.90 -6.86
C MET A 170 8.55 -16.50 -6.47
N THR A 171 9.34 -15.79 -5.68
CA THR A 171 10.62 -16.31 -5.14
C THR A 171 10.37 -17.52 -4.24
N ARG A 172 9.38 -17.45 -3.34
CA ARG A 172 9.01 -18.57 -2.46
C ARG A 172 8.55 -19.78 -3.27
N LEU A 173 7.73 -19.58 -4.29
CA LEU A 173 7.28 -20.65 -5.17
C LEU A 173 8.44 -21.28 -5.94
N ALA A 174 9.36 -20.47 -6.46
CA ALA A 174 10.54 -20.94 -7.17
C ALA A 174 11.43 -21.80 -6.27
N GLN A 175 11.72 -21.35 -5.04
CA GLN A 175 12.51 -22.11 -4.07
C GLN A 175 11.84 -23.43 -3.67
N LEU A 176 10.51 -23.40 -3.42
CA LEU A 176 9.74 -24.60 -3.08
C LEU A 176 9.81 -25.68 -4.17
N LEU A 177 9.86 -25.27 -5.42
CA LEU A 177 9.81 -26.16 -6.57
C LEU A 177 11.17 -26.44 -7.22
N GLY A 178 12.25 -25.78 -6.78
CA GLY A 178 13.58 -25.91 -7.37
C GLY A 178 13.62 -25.44 -8.83
N ILE A 179 12.86 -24.39 -9.19
CA ILE A 179 12.81 -23.81 -10.54
C ILE A 179 13.50 -22.46 -10.59
N GLU A 180 13.94 -22.07 -11.78
CA GLU A 180 14.62 -20.80 -12.02
C GLU A 180 13.83 -19.94 -13.01
N TRP A 181 13.54 -18.71 -12.64
CA TRP A 181 13.02 -17.63 -13.47
C TRP A 181 13.58 -16.28 -13.02
N THR A 182 13.51 -15.28 -13.88
CA THR A 182 14.11 -13.97 -13.61
C THR A 182 13.03 -12.90 -13.37
N ALA A 183 13.11 -12.22 -12.24
CA ALA A 183 12.27 -11.06 -11.93
C ALA A 183 12.71 -9.84 -12.75
N VAL A 184 11.75 -9.14 -13.35
CA VAL A 184 11.94 -7.86 -14.04
C VAL A 184 11.13 -6.81 -13.28
N PRO A 185 11.77 -5.88 -12.56
CA PRO A 185 11.06 -4.90 -11.73
C PRO A 185 10.47 -3.75 -12.58
N PHE A 186 9.21 -3.41 -12.30
CA PHE A 186 8.49 -2.28 -12.89
C PHE A 186 8.02 -1.30 -11.81
N ARG A 187 7.80 -0.05 -12.17
CA ARG A 187 7.34 0.99 -11.23
C ARG A 187 5.82 0.95 -10.96
N GLY A 188 5.19 -0.23 -11.07
CA GLY A 188 3.78 -0.46 -10.82
C GLY A 188 3.11 -1.31 -11.90
N ALA A 189 1.82 -1.60 -11.73
CA ALA A 189 1.07 -2.53 -12.57
C ALA A 189 0.97 -2.10 -14.04
N ALA A 190 0.75 -0.82 -14.33
CA ALA A 190 0.52 -0.37 -15.71
C ALA A 190 1.72 -0.67 -16.64
N PRO A 191 2.98 -0.26 -16.32
CA PRO A 191 4.13 -0.62 -17.15
C PRO A 191 4.42 -2.12 -17.16
N ASN A 192 4.14 -2.86 -16.08
CA ASN A 192 4.28 -4.31 -16.02
C ASN A 192 3.35 -5.00 -17.03
N LEU A 193 2.06 -4.67 -17.02
CA LEU A 193 1.07 -5.24 -17.94
C LEU A 193 1.33 -4.82 -19.40
N GLN A 194 1.82 -3.60 -19.64
CA GLN A 194 2.26 -3.19 -20.99
C GLN A 194 3.42 -4.05 -21.49
N ALA A 195 4.41 -4.32 -20.65
CA ALA A 195 5.54 -5.20 -21.00
C ALA A 195 5.08 -6.63 -21.28
N LEU A 196 4.09 -7.14 -20.52
CA LEU A 196 3.47 -8.43 -20.79
C LEU A 196 2.81 -8.45 -22.17
N LEU A 197 1.92 -7.51 -22.45
CA LEU A 197 1.21 -7.42 -23.73
C LEU A 197 2.15 -7.22 -24.91
N GLY A 198 3.26 -6.48 -24.71
CA GLY A 198 4.30 -6.29 -25.70
C GLY A 198 5.26 -7.49 -25.87
N GLY A 199 5.09 -8.57 -25.13
CA GLY A 199 5.93 -9.77 -25.20
C GLY A 199 7.36 -9.58 -24.66
N GLN A 200 7.62 -8.54 -23.88
CA GLN A 200 8.93 -8.28 -23.28
C GLN A 200 9.21 -9.16 -22.07
N ILE A 201 8.16 -9.74 -21.47
CA ILE A 201 8.22 -10.69 -20.37
C ILE A 201 7.32 -11.89 -20.68
N SER A 202 7.63 -13.04 -20.08
CA SER A 202 6.93 -14.30 -20.29
C SER A 202 5.57 -14.32 -19.60
N PHE A 203 5.52 -13.82 -18.36
CA PHE A 203 4.30 -13.71 -17.56
C PHE A 203 4.42 -12.53 -16.59
N SER A 204 3.30 -12.13 -16.00
CA SER A 204 3.27 -11.10 -14.96
C SER A 204 2.80 -11.70 -13.64
N ALA A 205 3.53 -11.39 -12.57
CA ALA A 205 3.12 -11.60 -11.19
C ALA A 205 2.65 -10.25 -10.65
N GLU A 206 1.32 -10.03 -10.60
CA GLU A 206 0.77 -8.70 -10.35
C GLU A 206 -0.50 -8.76 -9.51
N THR A 207 -0.81 -7.62 -8.89
CA THR A 207 -2.10 -7.39 -8.25
C THR A 207 -3.21 -7.21 -9.28
N SER A 208 -4.44 -7.11 -8.86
CA SER A 208 -5.67 -7.18 -9.66
C SER A 208 -5.87 -6.13 -10.76
N ALA A 209 -4.87 -5.31 -11.08
CA ALA A 209 -4.95 -4.37 -12.21
C ALA A 209 -5.18 -5.05 -13.58
N TRP A 210 -4.92 -6.34 -13.68
CA TRP A 210 -5.19 -7.16 -14.86
C TRP A 210 -6.65 -7.65 -14.97
N ALA A 211 -7.48 -7.45 -13.92
CA ALA A 211 -8.80 -8.08 -13.82
C ALA A 211 -9.73 -7.74 -15.00
N ASP A 212 -9.87 -6.47 -15.36
CA ASP A 212 -10.69 -6.08 -16.52
C ASP A 212 -10.11 -6.62 -17.83
N MET A 213 -8.79 -6.62 -18.00
CA MET A 213 -8.13 -7.20 -19.17
C MET A 213 -8.38 -8.70 -19.30
N ALA A 214 -8.50 -9.42 -18.19
CA ALA A 214 -8.82 -10.84 -18.20
C ALA A 214 -10.25 -11.09 -18.65
N LEU A 215 -11.22 -10.28 -18.18
CA LEU A 215 -12.62 -10.37 -18.65
C LEU A 215 -12.77 -10.00 -20.15
N GLU A 216 -11.93 -9.11 -20.65
CA GLU A 216 -11.84 -8.76 -22.07
C GLU A 216 -11.07 -9.81 -22.91
N GLY A 217 -10.51 -10.84 -22.28
CA GLY A 217 -9.72 -11.87 -22.95
C GLY A 217 -8.32 -11.38 -23.41
N ARG A 218 -7.83 -10.26 -22.91
CA ARG A 218 -6.53 -9.66 -23.27
C ARG A 218 -5.38 -10.24 -22.49
N VAL A 219 -5.63 -10.86 -21.35
CA VAL A 219 -4.70 -11.67 -20.57
C VAL A 219 -5.43 -12.89 -20.05
N ARG A 220 -4.68 -13.94 -19.71
CA ARG A 220 -5.19 -15.17 -19.10
C ARG A 220 -4.60 -15.30 -17.69
N PRO A 221 -5.42 -15.27 -16.63
CA PRO A 221 -4.97 -15.62 -15.29
C PRO A 221 -4.77 -17.14 -15.20
N LEU A 222 -3.65 -17.56 -14.58
CA LEU A 222 -3.30 -18.96 -14.41
C LEU A 222 -3.52 -19.44 -12.98
N ALA A 223 -3.22 -18.62 -11.97
CA ALA A 223 -3.45 -18.92 -10.56
C ALA A 223 -3.45 -17.65 -9.71
N LEU A 224 -4.13 -17.72 -8.56
CA LEU A 224 -4.19 -16.66 -7.56
C LEU A 224 -3.45 -17.09 -6.28
N TRP A 225 -2.87 -16.14 -5.55
CA TRP A 225 -2.28 -16.39 -4.22
C TRP A 225 -3.15 -15.89 -3.07
N MET A 226 -4.46 -15.92 -3.26
CA MET A 226 -5.47 -15.63 -2.24
C MET A 226 -5.83 -16.88 -1.43
N ALA A 227 -6.44 -16.68 -0.26
CA ALA A 227 -6.95 -17.77 0.58
C ALA A 227 -8.11 -18.54 -0.08
N ALA A 228 -8.89 -17.88 -0.93
CA ALA A 228 -9.99 -18.44 -1.72
C ALA A 228 -9.99 -17.83 -3.11
N ARG A 229 -10.72 -18.46 -4.05
CA ARG A 229 -10.90 -17.92 -5.41
C ARG A 229 -11.55 -16.55 -5.38
N ALA A 230 -11.18 -15.70 -6.33
CA ALA A 230 -11.84 -14.42 -6.54
C ALA A 230 -13.25 -14.60 -7.10
N THR A 231 -14.20 -13.77 -6.65
CA THR A 231 -15.60 -13.85 -7.06
C THR A 231 -15.79 -13.68 -8.58
N ARG A 232 -14.99 -12.80 -9.19
CA ARG A 232 -15.04 -12.54 -10.63
C ARG A 232 -14.30 -13.58 -11.48
N PHE A 233 -13.49 -14.45 -10.87
CA PHE A 233 -12.65 -15.46 -11.51
C PHE A 233 -12.79 -16.82 -10.80
N PRO A 234 -14.03 -17.37 -10.73
CA PRO A 234 -14.30 -18.61 -10.00
C PRO A 234 -13.62 -19.84 -10.62
N GLU A 235 -13.26 -19.76 -11.91
CA GLU A 235 -12.53 -20.83 -12.64
C GLU A 235 -11.02 -20.81 -12.37
N VAL A 236 -10.44 -19.70 -11.86
CA VAL A 236 -9.01 -19.57 -11.65
C VAL A 236 -8.64 -20.16 -10.29
N PRO A 237 -7.79 -21.19 -10.24
CA PRO A 237 -7.43 -21.85 -9.00
C PRO A 237 -6.51 -20.96 -8.14
N THR A 238 -6.55 -21.18 -6.82
CA THR A 238 -5.55 -20.62 -5.90
C THR A 238 -4.31 -21.50 -5.85
N PHE A 239 -3.18 -20.96 -5.40
CA PHE A 239 -1.96 -21.77 -5.17
C PHE A 239 -2.21 -22.90 -4.16
N ARG A 240 -3.06 -22.70 -3.15
CA ARG A 240 -3.45 -23.77 -2.21
C ARG A 240 -4.20 -24.91 -2.88
N GLU A 241 -5.13 -24.61 -3.78
CA GLU A 241 -5.83 -25.65 -4.55
C GLU A 241 -4.92 -26.42 -5.49
N LEU A 242 -3.82 -25.80 -5.95
CA LEU A 242 -2.75 -26.44 -6.72
C LEU A 242 -1.72 -27.18 -5.85
N GLY A 243 -1.93 -27.27 -4.53
CA GLY A 243 -1.05 -27.98 -3.60
C GLY A 243 0.10 -27.15 -3.03
N TYR A 244 0.15 -25.84 -3.30
CA TYR A 244 1.19 -24.94 -2.78
C TYR A 244 0.61 -24.11 -1.62
N ASP A 245 1.10 -24.33 -0.37
CA ASP A 245 0.64 -23.55 0.78
C ASP A 245 1.24 -22.14 0.78
N ILE A 246 0.81 -21.37 -0.23
CA ILE A 246 1.18 -19.98 -0.42
C ILE A 246 -0.10 -19.15 -0.47
N VAL A 247 -0.30 -18.32 0.56
CA VAL A 247 -1.30 -17.24 0.59
C VAL A 247 -0.57 -15.95 0.86
N SER A 248 -0.88 -14.93 0.07
CA SER A 248 -0.17 -13.67 0.11
C SER A 248 -1.15 -12.53 -0.13
N GLU A 249 -1.76 -12.04 0.95
CA GLU A 249 -2.58 -10.84 0.94
C GLU A 249 -1.74 -9.68 1.46
N SER A 250 -1.45 -8.70 0.60
CA SER A 250 -0.70 -7.51 0.98
C SER A 250 -1.68 -6.42 1.41
N ALA A 251 -2.18 -6.51 2.63
CA ALA A 251 -3.03 -5.47 3.16
C ALA A 251 -2.24 -4.17 3.41
N TYR A 252 -2.86 -3.03 3.16
CA TYR A 252 -2.25 -1.73 3.33
C TYR A 252 -3.23 -0.70 3.89
N GLY A 253 -2.66 0.36 4.42
CA GLY A 253 -3.40 1.46 4.99
C GLY A 253 -2.71 2.80 4.80
N LEU A 254 -3.08 3.76 5.63
CA LEU A 254 -2.52 5.10 5.67
C LEU A 254 -1.71 5.33 6.93
N ALA A 255 -0.63 6.08 6.78
CA ALA A 255 0.11 6.63 7.91
C ALA A 255 0.37 8.13 7.71
N ALA A 256 0.61 8.78 8.83
CA ALA A 256 1.08 10.15 8.98
C ALA A 256 2.52 10.16 9.54
N PRO A 257 3.23 11.31 9.55
CA PRO A 257 4.50 11.43 10.23
C PRO A 257 4.40 11.13 11.72
N ARG A 258 5.48 10.60 12.31
CA ARG A 258 5.58 10.37 13.75
C ARG A 258 5.20 11.62 14.54
N GLY A 259 4.41 11.43 15.61
CA GLY A 259 3.99 12.49 16.51
C GLY A 259 2.83 13.34 16.00
N THR A 260 2.12 12.90 14.96
CA THR A 260 0.83 13.50 14.59
C THR A 260 -0.10 13.43 15.80
N PRO A 261 -0.72 14.55 16.23
CA PRO A 261 -1.56 14.63 17.42
C PRO A 261 -2.72 13.62 17.41
N PRO A 262 -3.03 12.96 18.54
CA PRO A 262 -4.08 11.94 18.61
C PRO A 262 -5.46 12.41 18.14
N GLU A 263 -5.82 13.66 18.41
CA GLU A 263 -7.07 14.27 17.94
C GLU A 263 -7.13 14.40 16.42
N ILE A 264 -6.00 14.68 15.77
CA ILE A 264 -5.89 14.71 14.30
C ILE A 264 -5.98 13.27 13.74
N VAL A 265 -5.33 12.31 14.38
CA VAL A 265 -5.42 10.89 14.01
C VAL A 265 -6.87 10.42 14.04
N GLN A 266 -7.60 10.77 15.10
CA GLN A 266 -9.03 10.39 15.24
C GLN A 266 -9.89 11.00 14.14
N ILE A 267 -9.71 12.28 13.82
CA ILE A 267 -10.47 12.96 12.74
C ILE A 267 -10.19 12.28 11.39
N LEU A 268 -8.92 12.02 11.10
CA LEU A 268 -8.51 11.32 9.86
C LEU A 268 -9.08 9.90 9.81
N HIS A 269 -8.88 9.13 10.89
CA HIS A 269 -9.41 7.78 11.00
C HIS A 269 -10.91 7.71 10.73
N ASP A 270 -11.71 8.57 11.39
CA ASP A 270 -13.18 8.53 11.27
C ASP A 270 -13.63 8.86 9.85
N ALA A 271 -13.03 9.86 9.21
CA ALA A 271 -13.33 10.22 7.84
C ALA A 271 -12.98 9.09 6.84
N PHE A 272 -11.81 8.49 6.97
CA PHE A 272 -11.40 7.39 6.10
C PHE A 272 -12.13 6.09 6.41
N LYS A 273 -12.49 5.79 7.67
CA LYS A 273 -13.33 4.65 8.04
C LYS A 273 -14.68 4.68 7.32
N LEU A 274 -15.35 5.83 7.33
CA LEU A 274 -16.60 6.00 6.58
C LEU A 274 -16.37 5.83 5.09
N ALA A 275 -15.27 6.38 4.56
CA ALA A 275 -14.94 6.28 3.15
C ALA A 275 -14.61 4.85 2.69
N VAL A 276 -13.95 4.04 3.52
CA VAL A 276 -13.64 2.64 3.21
C VAL A 276 -14.91 1.82 2.94
N HIS A 277 -16.00 2.11 3.64
CA HIS A 277 -17.26 1.38 3.55
C HIS A 277 -18.32 2.07 2.66
N ASP A 278 -17.97 3.18 2.02
CA ASP A 278 -18.88 3.91 1.13
C ASP A 278 -19.12 3.14 -0.18
N PRO A 279 -20.36 3.12 -0.70
CA PRO A 279 -20.70 2.44 -1.95
C PRO A 279 -19.82 2.80 -3.15
N LEU A 280 -19.38 4.06 -3.28
CA LEU A 280 -18.49 4.50 -4.36
C LEU A 280 -17.14 3.79 -4.27
N HIS A 281 -16.55 3.73 -3.06
CA HIS A 281 -15.29 3.03 -2.85
C HIS A 281 -15.44 1.51 -3.01
N LEU A 282 -16.51 0.92 -2.45
CA LEU A 282 -16.80 -0.51 -2.57
C LEU A 282 -16.99 -0.94 -4.02
N ALA A 283 -17.58 -0.10 -4.89
CA ALA A 283 -17.70 -0.39 -6.32
C ALA A 283 -16.32 -0.49 -7.00
N VAL A 284 -15.36 0.36 -6.63
CA VAL A 284 -13.98 0.27 -7.13
C VAL A 284 -13.29 -0.99 -6.60
N LEU A 285 -13.49 -1.33 -5.32
CA LEU A 285 -12.95 -2.57 -4.76
C LEU A 285 -13.48 -3.82 -5.48
N ALA A 286 -14.78 -3.87 -5.74
CA ALA A 286 -15.41 -4.97 -6.46
C ALA A 286 -14.86 -5.12 -7.89
N ARG A 287 -14.55 -4.00 -8.57
CA ARG A 287 -13.93 -4.01 -9.91
C ARG A 287 -12.56 -4.70 -9.93
N PHE A 288 -11.84 -4.67 -8.82
CA PHE A 288 -10.49 -5.23 -8.72
C PHE A 288 -10.40 -6.43 -7.77
N ASP A 289 -11.53 -6.99 -7.31
CA ASP A 289 -11.60 -8.04 -6.29
C ASP A 289 -10.72 -7.75 -5.05
N MET A 290 -10.66 -6.49 -4.63
CA MET A 290 -9.87 -6.07 -3.48
C MET A 290 -10.70 -6.22 -2.19
N PRO A 291 -10.31 -7.11 -1.27
CA PRO A 291 -11.07 -7.28 -0.04
C PRO A 291 -10.86 -6.11 0.92
N VAL A 292 -11.93 -5.68 1.60
CA VAL A 292 -11.80 -4.80 2.76
C VAL A 292 -11.06 -5.56 3.87
N ARG A 293 -10.00 -4.93 4.42
CA ARG A 293 -9.16 -5.45 5.50
C ARG A 293 -8.98 -4.40 6.58
N TYR A 294 -10.09 -3.78 6.96
CA TYR A 294 -10.11 -2.69 7.91
C TYR A 294 -9.56 -3.07 9.28
N LEU A 295 -8.68 -2.21 9.80
CA LEU A 295 -8.30 -2.11 11.21
C LEU A 295 -8.29 -0.64 11.60
N ASP A 296 -8.68 -0.33 12.83
CA ASP A 296 -8.51 1.01 13.40
C ASP A 296 -7.04 1.33 13.68
N SER A 297 -6.77 2.52 14.19
CA SER A 297 -5.39 3.01 14.38
C SER A 297 -4.58 2.16 15.35
N GLU A 298 -5.20 1.69 16.44
CA GLU A 298 -4.53 0.88 17.47
C GLU A 298 -4.25 -0.53 16.95
N ALA A 299 -5.27 -1.20 16.44
CA ALA A 299 -5.14 -2.53 15.87
C ALA A 299 -4.20 -2.55 14.66
N TYR A 300 -4.16 -1.47 13.86
CA TYR A 300 -3.22 -1.37 12.74
C TYR A 300 -1.78 -1.17 13.22
N ALA A 301 -1.54 -0.39 14.27
CA ALA A 301 -0.20 -0.27 14.86
C ALA A 301 0.30 -1.61 15.41
N ASP A 302 -0.59 -2.45 15.96
CA ASP A 302 -0.27 -3.81 16.41
C ASP A 302 0.03 -4.75 15.24
N ASP A 303 -0.81 -4.72 14.22
CA ASP A 303 -0.62 -5.47 12.97
C ASP A 303 0.74 -5.14 12.31
N VAL A 304 1.10 -3.86 12.27
CA VAL A 304 2.39 -3.38 11.74
C VAL A 304 3.58 -4.02 12.45
N ARG A 305 3.54 -4.20 13.76
CA ARG A 305 4.61 -4.89 14.51
C ARG A 305 4.75 -6.35 14.04
N GLN A 306 3.64 -7.03 13.85
CA GLN A 306 3.62 -8.41 13.37
C GLN A 306 4.10 -8.51 11.91
N VAL A 307 3.60 -7.65 11.03
CA VAL A 307 4.02 -7.58 9.62
C VAL A 307 5.52 -7.30 9.52
N ASN A 308 6.04 -6.33 10.28
CA ASN A 308 7.48 -6.03 10.28
C ASN A 308 8.33 -7.23 10.71
N ALA A 309 7.91 -7.96 11.75
CA ALA A 309 8.62 -9.17 12.19
C ALA A 309 8.56 -10.28 11.12
N GLN A 310 7.41 -10.48 10.47
CA GLN A 310 7.25 -11.44 9.38
C GLN A 310 8.12 -11.09 8.17
N GLU A 311 8.21 -9.80 7.82
CA GLU A 311 9.04 -9.35 6.69
C GLU A 311 10.53 -9.54 6.98
N ILE A 312 10.99 -9.30 8.20
CA ILE A 312 12.38 -9.60 8.62
C ILE A 312 12.67 -11.10 8.47
N ALA A 313 11.78 -11.95 8.99
CA ALA A 313 11.92 -13.41 8.86
C ALA A 313 11.91 -13.86 7.38
N THR A 314 11.05 -13.27 6.56
CA THR A 314 10.96 -13.56 5.11
C THR A 314 12.25 -13.17 4.39
N VAL A 315 12.80 -12.00 4.66
CA VAL A 315 14.08 -11.55 4.09
C VAL A 315 15.22 -12.51 4.44
N GLN A 316 15.28 -12.95 5.69
CA GLN A 316 16.30 -13.92 6.15
C GLN A 316 16.12 -15.29 5.49
N ALA A 317 14.88 -15.82 5.47
CA ALA A 317 14.61 -17.15 4.93
C ALA A 317 14.85 -17.24 3.41
N LEU A 318 14.53 -16.18 2.66
CA LEU A 318 14.63 -16.13 1.20
C LEU A 318 15.94 -15.51 0.69
N GLY A 319 16.79 -14.98 1.57
CA GLY A 319 18.05 -14.32 1.18
C GLY A 319 17.83 -13.08 0.31
N LEU A 320 16.71 -12.34 0.49
CA LEU A 320 16.37 -11.21 -0.35
C LEU A 320 17.36 -10.05 -0.19
N ARG A 321 17.65 -9.35 -1.31
CA ARG A 321 18.61 -8.23 -1.34
C ARG A 321 17.99 -7.00 -1.99
N PRO A 322 18.39 -5.76 -1.58
CA PRO A 322 18.00 -4.55 -2.28
C PRO A 322 18.50 -4.57 -3.72
N GLY A 323 17.64 -4.18 -4.69
CA GLY A 323 18.02 -4.05 -6.09
C GLY A 323 18.00 -5.37 -6.90
N GLY A 324 17.46 -6.46 -6.31
CA GLY A 324 17.13 -7.68 -7.05
C GLY A 324 15.83 -7.51 -7.83
#